data_211413ca05343a13702b1b9ca35deb08
#
_entry.id   211413ca05343a13702b1b9ca35deb08
#
_cell.length_a   1.000
_cell.length_b   1.000
_cell.length_c   1.000
_cell.angle_alpha   90.00
_cell.angle_beta   90.00
_cell.angle_gamma   90.00
#
_symmetry.space_group_name_H-M   'P 1'
#
loop_
_entity.id
_entity.type
_entity.pdbx_description
1 polymer ?
#
loop_
_entity_poly.entity_id
_entity_poly.type
_entity_poly.pdbx_seq_one_letter_code
_entity_poly.pdbx_strand_id
1 'polypeptide(L)'
;MDYIRNVRGTRRIPDSLERLPKTKAALRYARQLHAGQTRRADGAPFILHPREVAFLLYRAGAPDHVIAAGALHDVIEKTTAVPADLRKRFGSTVAALVLAVSEDERIGGYAARKGALRTQVANAGEEALMLFAADKISKARELSLEDGGVAAGPGLPAKSRLRKRRLAHYQRSLALLQERLPDSPLVAQLGAELQHLSRGTSRRAATARN
;
A
#
# COMPACT_ATOMS: atom_id res chain seq x y z
N MET A 1 -12.26 9.28 -10.78
CA MET A 1 -11.90 8.07 -11.56
C MET A 1 -10.74 8.28 -12.54
N ASP A 2 -10.38 9.51 -12.87
CA ASP A 2 -9.40 9.82 -13.93
C ASP A 2 -7.92 9.59 -13.59
N TYR A 3 -7.56 9.56 -12.30
CA TYR A 3 -6.17 9.38 -11.89
C TYR A 3 -5.60 8.00 -12.21
N ILE A 4 -6.39 6.93 -12.07
CA ILE A 4 -5.93 5.54 -12.34
C ILE A 4 -5.64 5.33 -13.81
N ARG A 5 -6.39 5.97 -14.72
CA ARG A 5 -6.10 5.95 -16.17
C ARG A 5 -4.82 6.72 -16.50
N ASN A 6 -4.57 7.83 -15.82
CA ASN A 6 -3.39 8.68 -16.07
C ASN A 6 -2.09 8.12 -15.48
N VAL A 7 -2.14 7.37 -14.35
CA VAL A 7 -0.95 6.78 -13.71
C VAL A 7 -0.39 5.58 -14.48
N ARG A 8 -1.21 4.90 -15.27
CA ARG A 8 -0.77 3.73 -16.05
C ARG A 8 0.23 4.07 -17.18
N GLY A 9 0.33 5.32 -17.60
CA GLY A 9 1.16 5.73 -18.75
C GLY A 9 2.25 6.75 -18.47
N THR A 10 2.19 7.49 -17.36
CA THR A 10 3.15 8.58 -17.15
C THR A 10 4.22 8.22 -16.11
N ARG A 11 5.49 8.19 -16.56
CA ARG A 11 6.68 8.15 -15.69
C ARG A 11 6.83 9.43 -14.83
N ARG A 12 5.91 10.40 -14.98
CA ARG A 12 5.99 11.72 -14.34
C ARG A 12 5.32 11.71 -12.97
N ILE A 13 5.96 12.32 -11.97
CA ILE A 13 5.36 12.62 -10.66
C ILE A 13 4.27 13.67 -10.89
N PRO A 14 3.07 13.56 -10.29
CA PRO A 14 2.07 14.62 -10.37
C PRO A 14 2.66 15.94 -9.90
N ASP A 15 2.37 17.03 -10.62
CA ASP A 15 2.92 18.37 -10.33
C ASP A 15 2.60 18.84 -8.90
N SER A 16 1.49 18.38 -8.34
CA SER A 16 1.10 18.65 -6.95
C SER A 16 2.11 18.08 -5.93
N LEU A 17 2.65 16.89 -6.17
CA LEU A 17 3.65 16.26 -5.31
C LEU A 17 5.06 16.85 -5.52
N GLU A 18 5.34 17.38 -6.72
CA GLU A 18 6.60 18.07 -7.03
C GLU A 18 6.80 19.38 -6.23
N ARG A 19 5.70 19.98 -5.76
CA ARG A 19 5.71 21.21 -4.93
C ARG A 19 6.04 20.94 -3.47
N LEU A 20 6.05 19.68 -3.02
CA LEU A 20 6.32 19.27 -1.65
C LEU A 20 7.79 18.84 -1.53
N PRO A 21 8.66 19.62 -0.87
CA PRO A 21 10.12 19.41 -0.93
C PRO A 21 10.55 18.04 -0.40
N LYS A 22 10.00 17.60 0.74
CA LYS A 22 10.34 16.29 1.34
C LYS A 22 9.80 15.15 0.49
N THR A 23 8.55 15.25 0.03
CA THR A 23 7.92 14.24 -0.85
C THR A 23 8.66 14.10 -2.17
N LYS A 24 9.05 15.21 -2.80
CA LYS A 24 9.85 15.21 -4.05
C LYS A 24 11.17 14.47 -3.86
N ALA A 25 11.91 14.79 -2.78
CA ALA A 25 13.16 14.11 -2.45
C ALA A 25 12.95 12.63 -2.17
N ALA A 26 11.90 12.28 -1.41
CA ALA A 26 11.52 10.91 -1.07
C ALA A 26 11.17 10.07 -2.31
N LEU A 27 10.37 10.61 -3.23
CA LEU A 27 10.02 9.93 -4.47
C LEU A 27 11.22 9.69 -5.40
N ARG A 28 12.17 10.64 -5.44
CA ARG A 28 13.43 10.46 -6.18
C ARG A 28 14.26 9.34 -5.58
N TYR A 29 14.40 9.31 -4.26
CA TYR A 29 15.15 8.29 -3.55
C TYR A 29 14.48 6.90 -3.68
N ALA A 30 13.18 6.79 -3.47
CA ALA A 30 12.43 5.56 -3.68
C ALA A 30 12.57 5.04 -5.13
N ARG A 31 12.54 5.93 -6.13
CA ARG A 31 12.72 5.57 -7.56
C ARG A 31 14.09 4.94 -7.82
N GLN A 32 15.14 5.46 -7.19
CA GLN A 32 16.50 4.91 -7.32
C GLN A 32 16.58 3.52 -6.69
N LEU A 33 16.04 3.35 -5.47
CA LEU A 33 16.09 2.11 -4.73
C LEU A 33 15.24 0.99 -5.35
N HIS A 34 14.08 1.34 -5.91
CA HIS A 34 13.18 0.40 -6.58
C HIS A 34 13.46 0.23 -8.09
N ALA A 35 14.61 0.73 -8.58
CA ALA A 35 14.96 0.60 -9.99
C ALA A 35 15.02 -0.88 -10.41
N GLY A 36 14.39 -1.22 -11.52
CA GLY A 36 14.31 -2.60 -12.03
C GLY A 36 13.26 -3.50 -11.34
N GLN A 37 12.68 -3.08 -10.21
CA GLN A 37 11.63 -3.86 -9.57
C GLN A 37 10.28 -3.68 -10.27
N THR A 38 9.50 -4.76 -10.35
CA THR A 38 8.16 -4.76 -10.96
C THR A 38 7.10 -5.28 -9.99
N ARG A 39 5.87 -4.83 -10.14
CA ARG A 39 4.71 -5.33 -9.39
C ARG A 39 4.29 -6.71 -9.92
N ARG A 40 3.94 -7.62 -9.02
CA ARG A 40 3.48 -8.96 -9.40
C ARG A 40 2.09 -8.97 -10.06
N ALA A 41 1.29 -7.95 -9.79
CA ALA A 41 -0.10 -7.87 -10.24
C ALA A 41 -0.21 -7.66 -11.76
N ASP A 42 0.67 -6.82 -12.33
CA ASP A 42 0.57 -6.37 -13.73
C ASP A 42 1.91 -6.19 -14.43
N GLY A 43 3.04 -6.53 -13.80
CA GLY A 43 4.38 -6.35 -14.34
C GLY A 43 4.85 -4.90 -14.46
N ALA A 44 4.04 -3.93 -14.02
CA ALA A 44 4.39 -2.52 -14.07
C ALA A 44 5.53 -2.18 -13.09
N PRO A 45 6.29 -1.09 -13.31
CA PRO A 45 7.34 -0.66 -12.41
C PRO A 45 6.83 -0.50 -10.96
N PHE A 46 7.58 -1.08 -10.00
CA PHE A 46 7.17 -1.10 -8.59
C PHE A 46 6.96 0.30 -8.00
N ILE A 47 7.74 1.29 -8.45
CA ILE A 47 7.64 2.69 -7.99
C ILE A 47 6.22 3.30 -8.14
N LEU A 48 5.36 2.71 -8.97
CA LEU A 48 3.97 3.18 -9.11
C LEU A 48 3.17 2.98 -7.83
N HIS A 49 3.48 1.94 -7.02
CA HIS A 49 2.85 1.71 -5.73
C HIS A 49 3.20 2.82 -4.70
N PRO A 50 4.47 3.10 -4.37
CA PRO A 50 4.81 4.21 -3.47
C PRO A 50 4.29 5.58 -3.95
N ARG A 51 4.26 5.81 -5.26
CA ARG A 51 3.69 7.05 -5.82
C ARG A 51 2.20 7.15 -5.58
N GLU A 52 1.47 6.06 -5.74
CA GLU A 52 0.03 6.01 -5.47
C GLU A 52 -0.23 6.26 -3.98
N VAL A 53 0.52 5.61 -3.08
CA VAL A 53 0.40 5.82 -1.63
C VAL A 53 0.64 7.30 -1.26
N ALA A 54 1.71 7.91 -1.77
CA ALA A 54 1.99 9.33 -1.57
C ALA A 54 0.85 10.22 -2.09
N PHE A 55 0.27 9.90 -3.24
CA PHE A 55 -0.84 10.67 -3.80
C PHE A 55 -2.15 10.50 -3.02
N LEU A 56 -2.45 9.31 -2.52
CA LEU A 56 -3.60 9.08 -1.65
C LEU A 56 -3.51 9.92 -0.36
N LEU A 57 -2.32 9.95 0.25
CA LEU A 57 -2.05 10.78 1.43
C LEU A 57 -2.19 12.28 1.12
N TYR A 58 -1.65 12.74 -0.01
CA TYR A 58 -1.81 14.12 -0.47
C TYR A 58 -3.30 14.49 -0.63
N ARG A 59 -4.08 13.62 -1.26
CA ARG A 59 -5.52 13.82 -1.46
C ARG A 59 -6.31 13.84 -0.15
N ALA A 60 -5.82 13.17 0.86
CA ALA A 60 -6.38 13.16 2.22
C ALA A 60 -5.91 14.37 3.07
N GLY A 61 -5.12 15.29 2.52
CA GLY A 61 -4.64 16.47 3.23
C GLY A 61 -3.50 16.20 4.21
N ALA A 62 -2.80 15.06 4.09
CA ALA A 62 -1.68 14.75 4.97
C ALA A 62 -0.52 15.74 4.79
N PRO A 63 0.25 16.04 5.85
CA PRO A 63 1.41 16.93 5.77
C PRO A 63 2.56 16.29 4.98
N ASP A 64 3.48 17.14 4.45
CA ASP A 64 4.57 16.73 3.55
C ASP A 64 5.42 15.58 4.11
N HIS A 65 5.69 15.55 5.41
CA HIS A 65 6.49 14.48 6.02
C HIS A 65 5.76 13.11 6.02
N VAL A 66 4.42 13.09 6.15
CA VAL A 66 3.61 11.86 6.06
C VAL A 66 3.55 11.37 4.61
N ILE A 67 3.38 12.28 3.66
CA ILE A 67 3.39 11.96 2.22
C ILE A 67 4.75 11.42 1.80
N ALA A 68 5.85 12.03 2.31
CA ALA A 68 7.21 11.56 2.09
C ALA A 68 7.43 10.15 2.69
N ALA A 69 6.91 9.89 3.89
CA ALA A 69 6.92 8.55 4.48
C ALA A 69 6.15 7.55 3.61
N GLY A 70 5.02 7.96 3.02
CA GLY A 70 4.26 7.16 2.05
C GLY A 70 5.07 6.78 0.81
N ALA A 71 5.88 7.71 0.29
CA ALA A 71 6.79 7.44 -0.81
C ALA A 71 7.93 6.46 -0.44
N LEU A 72 8.26 6.32 0.83
CA LEU A 72 9.39 5.55 1.36
C LEU A 72 8.98 4.25 2.09
N HIS A 73 7.69 4.01 2.30
CA HIS A 73 7.21 3.00 3.25
C HIS A 73 7.72 1.57 2.98
N ASP A 74 7.97 1.23 1.74
CA ASP A 74 8.43 -0.10 1.31
C ASP A 74 9.97 -0.19 1.15
N VAL A 75 10.75 0.90 1.30
CA VAL A 75 12.20 0.87 1.00
C VAL A 75 12.98 0.00 2.00
N ILE A 76 12.58 -0.04 3.26
CA ILE A 76 13.25 -0.89 4.28
C ILE A 76 12.97 -2.38 4.04
N GLU A 77 11.75 -2.73 3.64
CA GLU A 77 11.36 -4.15 3.41
C GLU A 77 11.86 -4.70 2.07
N LYS A 78 12.05 -3.85 1.06
CA LYS A 78 12.22 -4.30 -0.33
C LYS A 78 13.52 -3.90 -0.98
N THR A 79 14.38 -3.18 -0.27
CA THR A 79 15.67 -2.71 -0.78
C THR A 79 16.78 -2.86 0.26
N THR A 80 17.96 -2.38 -0.05
CA THR A 80 19.12 -2.38 0.85
C THR A 80 19.18 -1.17 1.80
N ALA A 81 18.16 -0.29 1.76
CA ALA A 81 18.12 0.88 2.63
C ALA A 81 17.97 0.49 4.10
N VAL A 82 18.67 1.18 4.97
CA VAL A 82 18.59 0.96 6.42
C VAL A 82 17.94 2.16 7.13
N PRO A 83 17.36 1.98 8.33
CA PRO A 83 16.71 3.07 9.07
C PRO A 83 17.60 4.29 9.31
N ALA A 84 18.91 4.11 9.45
CA ALA A 84 19.87 5.18 9.61
C ALA A 84 19.93 6.13 8.41
N ASP A 85 19.83 5.58 7.19
CA ASP A 85 19.81 6.38 5.95
C ASP A 85 18.56 7.26 5.88
N LEU A 86 17.40 6.71 6.26
CA LEU A 86 16.16 7.48 6.31
C LEU A 86 16.22 8.61 7.32
N ARG A 87 16.75 8.35 8.54
CA ARG A 87 16.95 9.37 9.56
C ARG A 87 17.86 10.49 9.08
N LYS A 88 18.98 10.14 8.46
CA LYS A 88 19.96 11.11 7.95
C LYS A 88 19.40 11.98 6.82
N ARG A 89 18.61 11.40 5.91
CA ARG A 89 18.12 12.08 4.69
C ARG A 89 16.80 12.82 4.88
N PHE A 90 15.87 12.25 5.66
CA PHE A 90 14.48 12.70 5.74
C PHE A 90 14.06 13.11 7.17
N GLY A 91 14.92 12.89 8.15
CA GLY A 91 14.66 13.19 9.56
C GLY A 91 14.03 12.03 10.32
N SER A 92 14.04 12.16 11.67
CA SER A 92 13.56 11.13 12.59
C SER A 92 12.08 10.80 12.42
N THR A 93 11.24 11.82 12.19
CA THR A 93 9.79 11.67 12.03
C THR A 93 9.43 10.79 10.82
N VAL A 94 10.01 11.08 9.65
CA VAL A 94 9.77 10.27 8.44
C VAL A 94 10.27 8.83 8.64
N ALA A 95 11.46 8.67 9.23
CA ALA A 95 12.00 7.34 9.49
C ALA A 95 11.14 6.55 10.49
N ALA A 96 10.62 7.18 11.53
CA ALA A 96 9.73 6.56 12.50
C ALA A 96 8.41 6.10 11.85
N LEU A 97 7.80 6.92 11.00
CA LEU A 97 6.58 6.56 10.27
C LEU A 97 6.81 5.38 9.32
N VAL A 98 7.92 5.35 8.58
CA VAL A 98 8.26 4.21 7.72
C VAL A 98 8.40 2.94 8.56
N LEU A 99 9.15 3.00 9.66
CA LEU A 99 9.32 1.85 10.55
C LEU A 99 8.00 1.39 11.18
N ALA A 100 7.12 2.33 11.52
CA ALA A 100 5.81 2.02 12.11
C ALA A 100 4.93 1.17 11.18
N VAL A 101 5.12 1.23 9.87
CA VAL A 101 4.37 0.44 8.89
C VAL A 101 5.17 -0.70 8.27
N SER A 102 6.45 -0.87 8.65
CA SER A 102 7.33 -1.96 8.20
C SER A 102 7.12 -3.21 9.05
N GLU A 103 7.09 -4.37 8.39
CA GLU A 103 6.93 -5.67 9.05
C GLU A 103 8.23 -6.12 9.74
N ASP A 104 8.11 -6.78 10.89
CA ASP A 104 9.22 -7.49 11.50
C ASP A 104 9.31 -8.90 10.87
N GLU A 105 10.25 -9.10 9.97
CA GLU A 105 10.44 -10.38 9.27
C GLU A 105 10.89 -11.52 10.20
N ARG A 106 11.38 -11.22 11.41
CA ARG A 106 11.74 -12.22 12.43
C ARG A 106 10.51 -12.94 12.98
N ILE A 107 9.33 -12.34 12.86
CA ILE A 107 8.07 -12.96 13.29
C ILE A 107 7.68 -14.02 12.27
N GLY A 108 7.72 -15.29 12.68
CA GLY A 108 7.33 -16.44 11.86
C GLY A 108 5.83 -16.45 11.55
N GLY A 109 5.49 -16.89 10.34
CA GLY A 109 4.11 -17.06 9.91
C GLY A 109 3.39 -15.77 9.50
N TYR A 110 2.68 -15.84 8.37
CA TYR A 110 2.01 -14.67 7.77
C TYR A 110 0.99 -14.02 8.71
N ALA A 111 0.16 -14.81 9.38
CA ALA A 111 -0.93 -14.27 10.21
C ALA A 111 -0.39 -13.56 11.46
N ALA A 112 0.63 -14.13 12.11
CA ALA A 112 1.28 -13.53 13.29
C ALA A 112 1.97 -12.22 12.91
N ARG A 113 2.78 -12.22 11.83
CA ARG A 113 3.47 -11.02 11.35
C ARG A 113 2.50 -9.90 10.99
N LYS A 114 1.41 -10.20 10.28
CA LYS A 114 0.38 -9.20 9.94
C LYS A 114 -0.43 -8.76 11.18
N GLY A 115 -0.57 -9.59 12.18
CA GLY A 115 -1.14 -9.23 13.50
C GLY A 115 -0.25 -8.23 14.22
N ALA A 116 1.03 -8.54 14.37
CA ALA A 116 2.02 -7.67 15.00
C ALA A 116 2.11 -6.31 14.31
N LEU A 117 2.12 -6.28 12.97
CA LEU A 117 2.10 -5.03 12.20
C LEU A 117 0.88 -4.16 12.54
N ARG A 118 -0.33 -4.74 12.63
CA ARG A 118 -1.53 -3.95 13.01
C ARG A 118 -1.41 -3.38 14.42
N THR A 119 -0.90 -4.15 15.38
CA THR A 119 -0.64 -3.66 16.74
C THR A 119 0.39 -2.54 16.74
N GLN A 120 1.47 -2.70 16.00
CA GLN A 120 2.53 -1.69 15.86
C GLN A 120 1.96 -0.37 15.30
N VAL A 121 1.20 -0.43 14.22
CA VAL A 121 0.56 0.74 13.59
C VAL A 121 -0.43 1.41 14.56
N ALA A 122 -1.26 0.62 15.26
CA ALA A 122 -2.24 1.13 16.22
C ALA A 122 -1.59 1.95 17.35
N ASN A 123 -0.37 1.61 17.75
CA ASN A 123 0.38 2.28 18.79
C ASN A 123 1.24 3.46 18.29
N ALA A 124 1.40 3.60 16.97
CA ALA A 124 2.27 4.62 16.38
C ALA A 124 1.58 5.97 16.08
N GLY A 125 0.28 6.08 16.36
CA GLY A 125 -0.49 7.31 16.20
C GLY A 125 -1.16 7.49 14.85
N GLU A 126 -1.87 8.61 14.71
CA GLU A 126 -2.78 8.90 13.61
C GLU A 126 -2.08 8.94 12.24
N GLU A 127 -0.91 9.56 12.15
CA GLU A 127 -0.14 9.66 10.91
C GLU A 127 0.29 8.29 10.38
N ALA A 128 0.65 7.36 11.26
CA ALA A 128 0.96 5.99 10.88
C ALA A 128 -0.28 5.22 10.41
N LEU A 129 -1.44 5.45 11.04
CA LEU A 129 -2.72 4.89 10.62
C LEU A 129 -3.14 5.41 9.25
N MET A 130 -2.98 6.71 8.98
CA MET A 130 -3.24 7.30 7.64
C MET A 130 -2.35 6.67 6.58
N LEU A 131 -1.05 6.55 6.85
CA LEU A 131 -0.09 5.91 5.95
C LEU A 131 -0.46 4.44 5.69
N PHE A 132 -0.80 3.71 6.73
CA PHE A 132 -1.23 2.32 6.63
C PHE A 132 -2.51 2.17 5.81
N ALA A 133 -3.49 3.06 5.98
CA ALA A 133 -4.71 3.06 5.19
C ALA A 133 -4.43 3.27 3.69
N ALA A 134 -3.60 4.26 3.35
CA ALA A 134 -3.22 4.54 1.97
C ALA A 134 -2.49 3.36 1.30
N ASP A 135 -1.58 2.69 2.03
CA ASP A 135 -0.93 1.47 1.56
C ASP A 135 -1.96 0.36 1.28
N LYS A 136 -2.93 0.14 2.20
CA LYS A 136 -3.94 -0.92 2.00
C LYS A 136 -4.88 -0.62 0.84
N ILE A 137 -5.21 0.64 0.57
CA ILE A 137 -5.97 1.03 -0.64
C ILE A 137 -5.20 0.64 -1.90
N SER A 138 -3.93 1.03 -2.02
CA SER A 138 -3.11 0.69 -3.18
C SER A 138 -2.97 -0.82 -3.36
N LYS A 139 -2.71 -1.57 -2.30
CA LYS A 139 -2.62 -3.03 -2.32
C LYS A 139 -3.95 -3.74 -2.63
N ALA A 140 -5.09 -3.18 -2.22
CA ALA A 140 -6.40 -3.69 -2.58
C ALA A 140 -6.67 -3.52 -4.09
N ARG A 141 -6.28 -2.38 -4.67
CA ARG A 141 -6.34 -2.13 -6.11
C ARG A 141 -5.45 -3.08 -6.92
N GLU A 142 -4.24 -3.31 -6.46
CA GLU A 142 -3.36 -4.31 -7.08
C GLU A 142 -3.98 -5.71 -7.05
N LEU A 143 -4.62 -6.09 -5.95
CA LEU A 143 -5.32 -7.39 -5.84
C LEU A 143 -6.50 -7.49 -6.85
N SER A 144 -7.18 -6.39 -7.14
CA SER A 144 -8.21 -6.33 -8.21
C SER A 144 -7.62 -6.56 -9.61
N LEU A 145 -6.41 -6.08 -9.87
CA LEU A 145 -5.72 -6.27 -11.15
C LEU A 145 -5.31 -7.73 -11.36
N GLU A 146 -4.88 -8.42 -10.31
CA GLU A 146 -4.57 -9.87 -10.35
C GLU A 146 -5.80 -10.67 -10.80
N ASP A 147 -7.00 -10.24 -10.44
CA ASP A 147 -8.27 -10.89 -10.84
C ASP A 147 -8.62 -10.68 -12.32
N GLY A 148 -8.21 -9.57 -12.92
CA GLY A 148 -8.52 -9.20 -14.31
C GLY A 148 -7.68 -9.93 -15.37
N GLY A 149 -6.53 -10.48 -14.99
CA GLY A 149 -5.51 -10.99 -15.90
C GLY A 149 -5.36 -12.52 -15.99
N VAL A 150 -6.10 -13.31 -15.21
CA VAL A 150 -5.82 -14.77 -15.10
C VAL A 150 -6.85 -15.61 -15.82
N ALA A 151 -6.47 -16.07 -17.02
CA ALA A 151 -6.98 -17.33 -17.54
C ALA A 151 -6.64 -18.48 -16.57
N ALA A 152 -7.58 -19.42 -16.38
CA ALA A 152 -7.43 -20.58 -15.51
C ALA A 152 -6.20 -21.41 -15.92
N GLY A 153 -5.16 -21.42 -15.08
CA GLY A 153 -3.93 -22.19 -15.30
C GLY A 153 -3.53 -23.02 -14.07
N PRO A 154 -2.59 -23.96 -14.20
CA PRO A 154 -2.14 -24.81 -13.10
C PRO A 154 -1.54 -23.95 -11.95
N GLY A 155 -1.95 -24.24 -10.71
CA GLY A 155 -1.56 -23.47 -9.49
C GLY A 155 -2.71 -22.74 -8.79
N LEU A 156 -3.94 -22.87 -9.27
CA LEU A 156 -5.17 -22.27 -8.73
C LEU A 156 -5.36 -22.39 -7.20
N PRO A 157 -5.16 -23.53 -6.53
CA PRO A 157 -5.44 -23.63 -5.09
C PRO A 157 -4.51 -22.80 -4.22
N ALA A 158 -3.22 -22.69 -4.59
CA ALA A 158 -2.23 -21.92 -3.83
C ALA A 158 -2.42 -20.41 -4.00
N LYS A 159 -2.67 -19.93 -5.24
CA LYS A 159 -2.99 -18.53 -5.52
C LYS A 159 -4.29 -18.10 -4.83
N SER A 160 -5.33 -18.93 -4.83
CA SER A 160 -6.60 -18.68 -4.16
C SER A 160 -6.42 -18.60 -2.63
N ARG A 161 -5.61 -19.47 -2.02
CA ARG A 161 -5.29 -19.42 -0.57
C ARG A 161 -4.54 -18.14 -0.21
N LEU A 162 -3.53 -17.77 -0.98
CA LEU A 162 -2.78 -16.54 -0.74
C LEU A 162 -3.68 -15.30 -0.85
N ARG A 163 -4.53 -15.25 -1.88
CA ARG A 163 -5.51 -14.18 -2.06
C ARG A 163 -6.47 -14.07 -0.88
N LYS A 164 -7.05 -15.18 -0.41
CA LYS A 164 -7.93 -15.21 0.78
C LYS A 164 -7.21 -14.66 2.03
N ARG A 165 -5.95 -15.04 2.24
CA ARG A 165 -5.14 -14.54 3.37
C ARG A 165 -4.87 -13.04 3.28
N ARG A 166 -4.58 -12.52 2.09
CA ARG A 166 -4.38 -11.07 1.85
C ARG A 166 -5.68 -10.31 2.10
N LEU A 167 -6.80 -10.77 1.55
CA LEU A 167 -8.11 -10.14 1.76
C LEU A 167 -8.50 -10.13 3.24
N ALA A 168 -8.35 -11.24 3.95
CA ALA A 168 -8.61 -11.31 5.39
C ALA A 168 -7.71 -10.34 6.19
N HIS A 169 -6.43 -10.16 5.79
CA HIS A 169 -5.58 -9.14 6.40
C HIS A 169 -6.11 -7.74 6.15
N TYR A 170 -6.53 -7.40 4.92
CA TYR A 170 -7.04 -6.07 4.60
C TYR A 170 -8.37 -5.78 5.32
N GLN A 171 -9.26 -6.77 5.45
CA GLN A 171 -10.50 -6.64 6.23
C GLN A 171 -10.24 -6.36 7.71
N ARG A 172 -9.29 -7.09 8.34
CA ARG A 172 -8.88 -6.81 9.73
C ARG A 172 -8.18 -5.46 9.88
N SER A 173 -7.45 -5.02 8.87
CA SER A 173 -6.85 -3.68 8.86
C SER A 173 -7.92 -2.61 8.73
N LEU A 174 -8.95 -2.82 7.91
CA LEU A 174 -10.09 -1.90 7.81
C LEU A 174 -10.83 -1.79 9.15
N ALA A 175 -11.09 -2.90 9.84
CA ALA A 175 -11.76 -2.88 11.14
C ALA A 175 -10.99 -2.04 12.18
N LEU A 176 -9.66 -2.23 12.28
CA LEU A 176 -8.81 -1.40 13.11
C LEU A 176 -8.88 0.09 12.73
N LEU A 177 -8.82 0.38 11.43
CA LEU A 177 -8.84 1.75 10.93
C LEU A 177 -10.20 2.44 11.16
N GLN A 178 -11.31 1.71 11.04
CA GLN A 178 -12.65 2.21 11.35
C GLN A 178 -12.80 2.56 12.84
N GLU A 179 -12.18 1.77 13.72
CA GLU A 179 -12.17 2.06 15.16
C GLU A 179 -11.33 3.29 15.51
N ARG A 180 -10.17 3.46 14.85
CA ARG A 180 -9.17 4.46 15.23
C ARG A 180 -9.25 5.77 14.44
N LEU A 181 -9.81 5.73 13.23
CA LEU A 181 -9.95 6.86 12.31
C LEU A 181 -11.32 6.83 11.59
N PRO A 182 -12.46 6.84 12.35
CA PRO A 182 -13.80 6.62 11.77
C PRO A 182 -14.15 7.61 10.66
N ASP A 183 -13.74 8.87 10.78
CA ASP A 183 -14.08 9.95 9.85
C ASP A 183 -13.07 10.14 8.70
N SER A 184 -12.06 9.28 8.62
CA SER A 184 -11.01 9.42 7.61
C SER A 184 -11.52 9.05 6.20
N PRO A 185 -11.33 9.92 5.20
CA PRO A 185 -11.67 9.63 3.81
C PRO A 185 -10.89 8.43 3.25
N LEU A 186 -9.69 8.16 3.77
CA LEU A 186 -8.92 6.98 3.40
C LEU A 186 -9.58 5.69 3.90
N VAL A 187 -10.17 5.71 5.09
CA VAL A 187 -10.87 4.55 5.66
C VAL A 187 -12.15 4.25 4.87
N ALA A 188 -12.94 5.27 4.55
CA ALA A 188 -14.10 5.13 3.68
C ALA A 188 -13.73 4.57 2.31
N GLN A 189 -12.64 5.07 1.72
CA GLN A 189 -12.13 4.61 0.42
C GLN A 189 -11.66 3.15 0.48
N LEU A 190 -10.92 2.74 1.52
CA LEU A 190 -10.51 1.34 1.70
C LEU A 190 -11.72 0.41 1.81
N GLY A 191 -12.75 0.82 2.55
CA GLY A 191 -14.01 0.09 2.65
C GLY A 191 -14.65 -0.16 1.27
N ALA A 192 -14.71 0.88 0.43
CA ALA A 192 -15.25 0.77 -0.93
C ALA A 192 -14.45 -0.18 -1.83
N GLU A 193 -13.11 -0.11 -1.78
CA GLU A 193 -12.23 -1.00 -2.54
C GLU A 193 -12.42 -2.47 -2.12
N LEU A 194 -12.54 -2.76 -0.83
CA LEU A 194 -12.74 -4.11 -0.33
C LEU A 194 -14.13 -4.67 -0.65
N GLN A 195 -15.17 -3.83 -0.64
CA GLN A 195 -16.50 -4.22 -1.10
C GLN A 195 -16.49 -4.59 -2.60
N HIS A 196 -15.79 -3.81 -3.42
CA HIS A 196 -15.64 -4.10 -4.85
C HIS A 196 -14.97 -5.45 -5.08
N LEU A 197 -13.87 -5.74 -4.38
CA LEU A 197 -13.16 -7.03 -4.42
C LEU A 197 -14.08 -8.22 -4.04
N SER A 198 -14.92 -8.05 -3.04
CA SER A 198 -15.83 -9.11 -2.57
C SER A 198 -16.93 -9.41 -3.59
N ARG A 199 -17.51 -8.37 -4.22
CA ARG A 199 -18.55 -8.52 -5.26
C ARG A 199 -18.02 -9.20 -6.52
N GLY A 200 -16.80 -8.87 -6.95
CA GLY A 200 -16.14 -9.52 -8.10
C GLY A 200 -15.95 -11.02 -7.90
N THR A 201 -15.65 -11.44 -6.69
CA THR A 201 -15.48 -12.85 -6.33
C THR A 201 -16.80 -13.63 -6.37
N SER A 202 -17.90 -13.02 -5.88
CA SER A 202 -19.22 -13.65 -5.87
C SER A 202 -19.80 -13.85 -7.28
N ARG A 203 -19.61 -12.89 -8.18
CA ARG A 203 -20.06 -13.00 -9.58
C ARG A 203 -19.35 -14.14 -10.32
N ARG A 204 -18.03 -14.30 -10.13
CA ARG A 204 -17.25 -15.38 -10.77
C ARG A 204 -17.61 -16.77 -10.24
N ALA A 205 -17.91 -16.88 -8.94
CA ALA A 205 -18.37 -18.14 -8.35
C ALA A 205 -19.75 -18.57 -8.88
N ALA A 206 -20.62 -17.61 -9.23
CA ALA A 206 -21.91 -17.88 -9.85
C ALA A 206 -21.77 -18.33 -11.31
N THR A 207 -20.87 -17.70 -12.10
CA THR A 207 -20.65 -18.05 -13.52
C THR A 207 -19.91 -19.39 -13.71
N ALA A 208 -19.15 -19.84 -12.73
CA ALA A 208 -18.43 -21.12 -12.78
C ALA A 208 -19.28 -22.35 -12.42
N ARG A 209 -20.54 -22.15 -12.01
CA ARG A 209 -21.51 -23.22 -11.65
C ARG A 209 -22.57 -23.47 -12.73
N ASN A 210 -22.60 -22.66 -13.76
CA ASN A 210 -23.40 -22.82 -14.97
C ASN A 210 -22.53 -23.30 -16.14
#